data_b0464628bc1cdfc9b40bb45c10e70a68
#
_entry.id   b0464628bc1cdfc9b40bb45c10e70a68
#
_cell.length_a   1.000
_cell.length_b   1.000
_cell.length_c   1.000
_cell.angle_alpha   90.00
_cell.angle_beta   90.00
_cell.angle_gamma   90.00
#
_symmetry.space_group_name_H-M   'P 1'
#
loop_
_entity.id
_entity.type
_entity.pdbx_description
1 polymer ?
#
loop_
_entity_poly.entity_id
_entity_poly.type
_entity_poly.pdbx_seq_one_letter_code
_entity_poly.pdbx_strand_id
1 'polypeptide(L)'
;MQKYFRLDHLSKKDIENKGQLDRYFIQGHHAPVIDRETFERVQRRMDAQQKKYAGPSGQRNAFSGMIRCQQCGRSYKRKTTHGKATWQCATFLSLGKRYCHTKQIPEDILMSTTASVLGMAEFEGEAFRRLIERIEVPAFNHLVYIFKDGRREERVWQDRSRRDSWTDEMKEQAAEYARKRGQK
;
A
#
# COMPACT_ATOMS: atom_id res chain seq x y z
N MET A 1 28.28 20.74 -8.47
CA MET A 1 28.43 19.89 -7.25
C MET A 1 28.35 18.45 -7.67
N GLN A 2 29.42 17.68 -7.45
CA GLN A 2 29.47 16.28 -7.86
C GLN A 2 28.70 15.42 -6.87
N LYS A 3 27.53 14.95 -7.27
CA LYS A 3 26.64 14.12 -6.41
C LYS A 3 27.03 12.64 -6.43
N TYR A 4 27.53 12.17 -7.57
CA TYR A 4 27.93 10.78 -7.76
C TYR A 4 29.34 10.73 -8.35
N PHE A 5 30.06 9.69 -8.01
CA PHE A 5 31.36 9.43 -8.61
C PHE A 5 31.53 7.92 -8.84
N ARG A 6 32.40 7.59 -9.78
CA ARG A 6 32.72 6.21 -10.13
C ARG A 6 33.88 5.74 -9.29
N LEU A 7 33.65 4.69 -8.50
CA LEU A 7 34.66 4.16 -7.62
C LEU A 7 35.79 3.47 -8.39
N ASP A 8 35.45 2.79 -9.47
CA ASP A 8 36.35 1.95 -10.23
C ASP A 8 35.88 1.83 -11.68
N HIS A 9 36.83 1.85 -12.61
CA HIS A 9 36.55 1.78 -14.05
C HIS A 9 36.08 0.39 -14.50
N LEU A 10 36.40 -0.66 -13.75
CA LEU A 10 36.01 -2.03 -14.07
C LEU A 10 34.56 -2.32 -13.72
N SER A 11 34.14 -1.96 -12.51
CA SER A 11 32.77 -2.20 -12.01
C SER A 11 31.74 -1.25 -12.63
N LYS A 12 32.17 -0.08 -13.14
CA LYS A 12 31.32 1.00 -13.69
C LYS A 12 30.18 1.44 -12.74
N LYS A 13 30.32 1.18 -11.44
CA LYS A 13 29.32 1.48 -10.44
C LYS A 13 29.46 2.91 -9.95
N ASP A 14 28.39 3.70 -10.09
CA ASP A 14 28.31 5.06 -9.58
C ASP A 14 27.84 5.05 -8.12
N ILE A 15 28.58 5.71 -7.23
CA ILE A 15 28.30 5.82 -5.79
C ILE A 15 28.02 7.27 -5.45
N GLU A 16 27.04 7.49 -4.56
CA GLU A 16 26.72 8.81 -4.07
C GLU A 16 27.88 9.39 -3.23
N ASN A 17 28.30 10.61 -3.57
CA ASN A 17 29.31 11.32 -2.80
C ASN A 17 28.74 11.82 -1.47
N LYS A 18 29.04 11.11 -0.40
CA LYS A 18 28.66 11.46 0.99
C LYS A 18 29.81 12.18 1.73
N GLY A 19 30.77 12.73 1.02
CA GLY A 19 31.93 13.42 1.59
C GLY A 19 33.27 12.73 1.28
N GLN A 20 33.29 11.68 0.42
CA GLN A 20 34.50 10.99 -0.01
C GLN A 20 35.35 11.83 -0.98
N LEU A 21 34.67 12.66 -1.79
CA LEU A 21 35.33 13.62 -2.68
C LEU A 21 34.88 15.04 -2.34
N ASP A 22 35.79 15.98 -2.51
CA ASP A 22 35.53 17.40 -2.30
C ASP A 22 34.37 17.91 -3.16
N ARG A 23 33.55 18.75 -2.57
CA ARG A 23 32.40 19.34 -3.23
C ARG A 23 32.64 20.82 -3.43
N TYR A 24 32.71 21.25 -4.68
CA TYR A 24 32.85 22.64 -5.02
C TYR A 24 31.49 23.22 -5.41
N PHE A 25 31.18 24.36 -4.86
CA PHE A 25 29.99 25.13 -5.21
C PHE A 25 30.41 26.50 -5.73
N ILE A 26 30.14 26.75 -7.02
CA ILE A 26 30.43 28.03 -7.65
C ILE A 26 29.11 28.78 -7.83
N GLN A 27 28.99 29.92 -7.17
CA GLN A 27 27.84 30.82 -7.34
C GLN A 27 27.94 31.56 -8.68
N GLY A 28 26.78 31.72 -9.36
CA GLY A 28 26.71 32.54 -10.56
C GLY A 28 27.42 31.97 -11.78
N HIS A 29 27.69 30.67 -11.81
CA HIS A 29 28.38 30.01 -12.93
C HIS A 29 27.64 30.15 -14.26
N HIS A 30 26.31 30.27 -14.25
CA HIS A 30 25.47 30.51 -15.42
C HIS A 30 24.22 31.29 -15.03
N ALA A 31 23.58 31.92 -15.99
CA ALA A 31 22.31 32.60 -15.78
C ALA A 31 21.25 31.60 -15.30
N PRO A 32 20.54 31.86 -14.20
CA PRO A 32 19.53 30.95 -13.69
C PRO A 32 18.32 30.88 -14.66
N VAL A 33 17.77 29.69 -14.85
CA VAL A 33 16.54 29.47 -15.65
C VAL A 33 15.31 30.06 -14.95
N ILE A 34 15.33 30.03 -13.60
CA ILE A 34 14.31 30.65 -12.74
C ILE A 34 15.01 31.50 -11.69
N ASP A 35 14.38 32.59 -11.29
CA ASP A 35 14.91 33.44 -10.22
C ASP A 35 14.93 32.73 -8.88
N ARG A 36 15.80 33.18 -7.99
CA ARG A 36 16.03 32.58 -6.68
C ARG A 36 14.79 32.63 -5.79
N GLU A 37 14.05 33.73 -5.88
CA GLU A 37 12.83 33.91 -5.08
C GLU A 37 11.75 32.89 -5.45
N THR A 38 11.52 32.69 -6.73
CA THR A 38 10.61 31.67 -7.26
C THR A 38 11.04 30.28 -6.83
N PHE A 39 12.33 29.95 -6.94
CA PHE A 39 12.86 28.66 -6.49
C PHE A 39 12.59 28.44 -5.00
N GLU A 40 12.93 29.39 -4.15
CA GLU A 40 12.74 29.27 -2.69
C GLU A 40 11.25 29.19 -2.31
N ARG A 41 10.38 29.92 -3.02
CA ARG A 41 8.92 29.83 -2.83
C ARG A 41 8.40 28.43 -3.17
N VAL A 42 8.87 27.83 -4.26
CA VAL A 42 8.51 26.47 -4.65
C VAL A 42 9.03 25.46 -3.64
N GLN A 43 10.28 25.58 -3.18
CA GLN A 43 10.84 24.69 -2.16
C GLN A 43 10.02 24.74 -0.87
N ARG A 44 9.70 25.94 -0.36
CA ARG A 44 8.85 26.10 0.83
C ARG A 44 7.47 25.45 0.65
N ARG A 45 6.88 25.53 -0.55
CA ARG A 45 5.59 24.89 -0.84
C ARG A 45 5.72 23.37 -0.87
N MET A 46 6.80 22.84 -1.46
CA MET A 46 7.08 21.39 -1.47
C MET A 46 7.29 20.85 -0.07
N ASP A 47 8.07 21.54 0.76
CA ASP A 47 8.32 21.16 2.15
C ASP A 47 7.04 21.19 3.00
N ALA A 48 6.19 22.21 2.79
CA ALA A 48 4.90 22.30 3.45
C ALA A 48 3.96 21.15 3.02
N GLN A 49 3.95 20.80 1.74
CA GLN A 49 3.20 19.64 1.25
C GLN A 49 3.75 18.34 1.82
N GLN A 50 5.06 18.16 1.81
CA GLN A 50 5.70 16.98 2.38
C GLN A 50 5.35 16.81 3.87
N LYS A 51 5.38 17.88 4.65
CA LYS A 51 4.94 17.88 6.06
C LYS A 51 3.45 17.58 6.21
N LYS A 52 2.60 18.10 5.33
CA LYS A 52 1.15 17.85 5.33
C LYS A 52 0.81 16.39 4.98
N TYR A 53 1.57 15.79 4.07
CA TYR A 53 1.37 14.41 3.62
C TYR A 53 2.30 13.40 4.31
N ALA A 54 3.36 13.85 4.98
CA ALA A 54 3.97 13.10 6.05
C ALA A 54 2.94 13.10 7.19
N GLY A 55 1.91 12.27 7.03
CA GLY A 55 1.07 11.92 8.17
C GLY A 55 1.98 11.57 9.35
N PRO A 56 1.48 11.55 10.59
CA PRO A 56 2.30 11.14 11.71
C PRO A 56 3.08 9.92 11.23
N SER A 57 4.38 9.90 11.38
CA SER A 57 5.27 8.77 11.05
C SER A 57 4.85 7.60 11.95
N GLY A 58 3.55 7.42 11.93
CA GLY A 58 2.70 6.53 12.62
C GLY A 58 2.78 5.21 11.91
N GLN A 59 2.85 4.29 12.63
CA GLN A 59 2.58 2.89 12.49
C GLN A 59 2.10 2.53 11.09
N ARG A 60 3.06 2.16 10.23
CA ARG A 60 2.69 1.47 9.00
C ARG A 60 1.81 0.32 9.41
N ASN A 61 0.61 0.24 8.85
CA ASN A 61 -0.29 -0.89 9.11
C ASN A 61 0.50 -2.20 9.06
N ALA A 62 0.21 -3.11 9.98
CA ALA A 62 0.99 -4.34 10.16
C ALA A 62 1.15 -5.14 8.86
N PHE A 63 0.13 -5.12 8.00
CA PHE A 63 0.13 -5.83 6.72
C PHE A 63 0.86 -5.11 5.58
N SER A 64 1.31 -3.87 5.78
CA SER A 64 1.97 -3.09 4.72
C SER A 64 3.25 -3.77 4.25
N GLY A 65 3.27 -4.14 2.95
CA GLY A 65 4.40 -4.84 2.32
C GLY A 65 4.44 -6.35 2.57
N MET A 66 3.59 -6.86 3.44
CA MET A 66 3.56 -8.28 3.83
C MET A 66 2.70 -9.16 2.91
N ILE A 67 1.78 -8.58 2.14
CA ILE A 67 0.87 -9.34 1.27
C ILE A 67 1.37 -9.31 -0.17
N ARG A 68 1.53 -10.48 -0.78
CA ARG A 68 2.02 -10.68 -2.15
C ARG A 68 0.98 -11.36 -3.03
N CYS A 69 0.78 -10.82 -4.20
CA CYS A 69 -0.04 -11.44 -5.24
C CYS A 69 0.77 -12.51 -5.97
N GLN A 70 0.32 -13.75 -5.98
CA GLN A 70 1.02 -14.81 -6.74
C GLN A 70 0.80 -14.69 -8.28
N GLN A 71 -0.27 -14.03 -8.73
CA GLN A 71 -0.51 -13.87 -10.17
C GLN A 71 0.48 -12.89 -10.83
N CYS A 72 0.86 -11.80 -10.15
CA CYS A 72 1.71 -10.75 -10.73
C CYS A 72 2.93 -10.37 -9.89
N GLY A 73 3.16 -11.02 -8.76
CA GLY A 73 4.30 -10.77 -7.85
C GLY A 73 4.24 -9.46 -7.07
N ARG A 74 3.31 -8.55 -7.37
CA ARG A 74 3.23 -7.24 -6.71
C ARG A 74 2.60 -7.33 -5.32
N SER A 75 2.95 -6.38 -4.47
CA SER A 75 2.35 -6.24 -3.14
C SER A 75 0.94 -5.68 -3.20
N TYR A 76 0.16 -5.99 -2.16
CA TYR A 76 -1.14 -5.36 -1.92
C TYR A 76 -0.97 -3.99 -1.27
N LYS A 77 -1.87 -3.07 -1.60
CA LYS A 77 -1.95 -1.73 -1.01
C LYS A 77 -3.27 -1.59 -0.27
N ARG A 78 -3.22 -0.92 0.87
CA ARG A 78 -4.40 -0.54 1.64
C ARG A 78 -5.15 0.57 0.94
N LYS A 79 -6.46 0.43 0.78
CA LYS A 79 -7.36 1.44 0.25
C LYS A 79 -8.54 1.61 1.21
N THR A 80 -8.86 2.84 1.55
CA THR A 80 -10.04 3.17 2.35
C THR A 80 -11.08 3.81 1.46
N THR A 81 -12.29 3.26 1.46
CA THR A 81 -13.43 3.78 0.69
C THR A 81 -14.66 3.78 1.58
N HIS A 82 -15.31 4.92 1.75
CA HIS A 82 -16.47 5.09 2.63
C HIS A 82 -16.25 4.50 4.04
N GLY A 83 -15.10 4.80 4.64
CA GLY A 83 -14.74 4.33 5.99
C GLY A 83 -14.33 2.85 6.09
N LYS A 84 -14.50 2.06 5.03
CA LYS A 84 -14.10 0.65 5.00
C LYS A 84 -12.71 0.49 4.39
N ALA A 85 -11.82 -0.18 5.11
CA ALA A 85 -10.48 -0.48 4.64
C ALA A 85 -10.44 -1.83 3.92
N THR A 86 -9.78 -1.86 2.77
CA THR A 86 -9.58 -3.05 1.96
C THR A 86 -8.15 -3.12 1.46
N TRP A 87 -7.67 -4.32 1.21
CA TRP A 87 -6.36 -4.58 0.61
C TRP A 87 -6.54 -5.03 -0.83
N GLN A 88 -5.79 -4.45 -1.74
CA GLN A 88 -5.93 -4.72 -3.18
C GLN A 88 -4.56 -4.74 -3.85
N CYS A 89 -4.40 -5.64 -4.82
CA CYS A 89 -3.16 -5.77 -5.58
C CYS A 89 -2.78 -4.44 -6.26
N ALA A 90 -1.52 -4.06 -6.16
CA ALA A 90 -1.03 -2.81 -6.74
C ALA A 90 -1.17 -2.78 -8.27
N THR A 91 -1.00 -3.93 -8.96
CA THR A 91 -1.22 -4.04 -10.40
C THR A 91 -2.68 -3.84 -10.77
N PHE A 92 -3.60 -4.47 -10.00
CA PHE A 92 -5.03 -4.25 -10.21
C PHE A 92 -5.42 -2.77 -10.04
N LEU A 93 -4.88 -2.10 -9.02
CA LEU A 93 -5.18 -0.68 -8.75
C LEU A 93 -4.67 0.25 -9.85
N SER A 94 -3.52 -0.03 -10.44
CA SER A 94 -2.88 0.86 -11.43
C SER A 94 -3.22 0.53 -12.87
N LEU A 95 -3.36 -0.75 -13.22
CA LEU A 95 -3.53 -1.22 -14.59
C LEU A 95 -4.89 -1.90 -14.82
N GLY A 96 -5.63 -2.20 -13.76
CA GLY A 96 -6.97 -2.77 -13.83
C GLY A 96 -7.03 -4.29 -14.00
N LYS A 97 -8.27 -4.78 -14.15
CA LYS A 97 -8.61 -6.20 -14.18
C LYS A 97 -7.94 -6.97 -15.32
N ARG A 98 -7.60 -6.31 -16.42
CA ARG A 98 -6.95 -6.94 -17.58
C ARG A 98 -5.57 -7.53 -17.24
N TYR A 99 -4.87 -6.93 -16.28
CA TYR A 99 -3.49 -7.29 -15.91
C TYR A 99 -3.38 -8.13 -14.64
N CYS A 100 -4.39 -8.06 -13.77
CA CYS A 100 -4.45 -8.86 -12.57
C CYS A 100 -5.92 -9.06 -12.14
N HIS A 101 -6.31 -10.31 -11.96
CA HIS A 101 -7.70 -10.66 -11.64
C HIS A 101 -7.96 -10.85 -10.15
N THR A 102 -7.00 -10.52 -9.29
CA THR A 102 -7.12 -10.71 -7.85
C THR A 102 -8.24 -9.86 -7.24
N LYS A 103 -8.92 -10.43 -6.27
CA LYS A 103 -9.99 -9.79 -5.53
C LYS A 103 -9.43 -8.93 -4.39
N GLN A 104 -10.17 -7.90 -3.99
CA GLN A 104 -9.88 -7.14 -2.80
C GLN A 104 -10.15 -7.99 -1.54
N ILE A 105 -9.34 -7.80 -0.52
CA ILE A 105 -9.47 -8.46 0.78
C ILE A 105 -9.94 -7.42 1.79
N PRO A 106 -11.12 -7.57 2.40
CA PRO A 106 -11.55 -6.71 3.50
C PRO A 106 -10.57 -6.79 4.68
N GLU A 107 -10.26 -5.67 5.31
CA GLU A 107 -9.26 -5.62 6.38
C GLU A 107 -9.73 -6.37 7.63
N ASP A 108 -11.01 -6.32 7.95
CA ASP A 108 -11.64 -7.06 9.05
C ASP A 108 -11.49 -8.57 8.88
N ILE A 109 -11.73 -9.08 7.66
CA ILE A 109 -11.52 -10.50 7.34
C ILE A 109 -10.04 -10.88 7.43
N LEU A 110 -9.15 -10.03 6.91
CA LEU A 110 -7.72 -10.26 6.99
C LEU A 110 -7.23 -10.32 8.45
N MET A 111 -7.71 -9.41 9.29
CA MET A 111 -7.37 -9.40 10.72
C MET A 111 -7.89 -10.63 11.45
N SER A 112 -9.18 -10.98 11.29
CA SER A 112 -9.78 -12.14 11.95
C SER A 112 -9.16 -13.46 11.49
N THR A 113 -8.90 -13.60 10.19
CA THR A 113 -8.24 -14.79 9.66
C THR A 113 -6.81 -14.92 10.18
N THR A 114 -6.08 -13.81 10.24
CA THR A 114 -4.71 -13.80 10.77
C THR A 114 -4.68 -14.14 12.26
N ALA A 115 -5.60 -13.60 13.06
CA ALA A 115 -5.73 -13.93 14.48
C ALA A 115 -5.97 -15.43 14.66
N SER A 116 -6.89 -16.03 13.89
CA SER A 116 -7.15 -17.46 13.89
C SER A 116 -5.92 -18.30 13.53
N VAL A 117 -5.13 -17.90 12.53
CA VAL A 117 -3.88 -18.57 12.14
C VAL A 117 -2.83 -18.52 13.25
N LEU A 118 -2.77 -17.41 13.98
CA LEU A 118 -1.84 -17.22 15.08
C LEU A 118 -2.35 -17.84 16.41
N GLY A 119 -3.58 -18.38 16.44
CA GLY A 119 -4.20 -18.91 17.67
C GLY A 119 -4.55 -17.84 18.69
N MET A 120 -4.83 -16.62 18.25
CA MET A 120 -5.12 -15.45 19.08
C MET A 120 -6.61 -15.10 19.01
N ALA A 121 -7.16 -14.57 20.10
CA ALA A 121 -8.54 -14.09 20.15
C ALA A 121 -8.74 -12.84 19.30
N GLU A 122 -7.76 -11.92 19.32
CA GLU A 122 -7.75 -10.68 18.53
C GLU A 122 -6.43 -10.52 17.78
N PHE A 123 -6.46 -9.74 16.71
CA PHE A 123 -5.28 -9.48 15.88
C PHE A 123 -4.31 -8.54 16.59
N GLU A 124 -3.08 -9.00 16.75
CA GLU A 124 -1.95 -8.21 17.27
C GLU A 124 -0.87 -8.03 16.18
N GLY A 125 -0.63 -6.78 15.80
CA GLY A 125 0.28 -6.46 14.69
C GLY A 125 1.76 -6.76 14.97
N GLU A 126 2.20 -6.70 16.22
CA GLU A 126 3.58 -7.04 16.61
C GLU A 126 3.83 -8.55 16.57
N ALA A 127 2.92 -9.34 17.13
CA ALA A 127 2.98 -10.79 17.06
C ALA A 127 2.94 -11.29 15.60
N PHE A 128 2.09 -10.69 14.77
CA PHE A 128 2.03 -10.98 13.35
C PHE A 128 3.40 -10.74 12.68
N ARG A 129 4.01 -9.58 12.85
CA ARG A 129 5.31 -9.25 12.25
C ARG A 129 6.46 -10.10 12.79
N ARG A 130 6.36 -10.58 14.01
CA ARG A 130 7.35 -11.45 14.62
C ARG A 130 7.32 -12.86 14.04
N LEU A 131 6.13 -13.43 13.79
CA LEU A 131 5.93 -14.82 13.42
C LEU A 131 5.79 -15.02 11.90
N ILE A 132 5.12 -14.11 11.21
CA ILE A 132 4.83 -14.22 9.77
C ILE A 132 5.91 -13.51 8.95
N GLU A 133 6.39 -14.18 7.93
CA GLU A 133 7.29 -13.60 6.92
C GLU A 133 6.48 -12.83 5.86
N ARG A 134 5.46 -13.48 5.31
CA ARG A 134 4.58 -12.88 4.31
C ARG A 134 3.25 -13.65 4.18
N ILE A 135 2.29 -13.02 3.55
CA ILE A 135 1.03 -13.64 3.10
C ILE A 135 1.05 -13.66 1.59
N GLU A 136 0.76 -14.81 0.98
CA GLU A 136 0.61 -14.97 -0.45
C GLU A 136 -0.86 -15.15 -0.81
N VAL A 137 -1.27 -14.55 -1.93
CA VAL A 137 -2.64 -14.65 -2.46
C VAL A 137 -2.60 -15.37 -3.80
N PRO A 138 -2.77 -16.71 -3.80
CA PRO A 138 -2.68 -17.51 -5.03
C PRO A 138 -3.93 -17.38 -5.91
N ALA A 139 -5.10 -17.32 -5.29
CA ALA A 139 -6.39 -17.32 -5.98
C ALA A 139 -7.42 -16.48 -5.23
N PHE A 140 -8.64 -16.41 -5.77
CA PHE A 140 -9.75 -15.74 -5.09
C PHE A 140 -10.02 -16.38 -3.73
N ASN A 141 -10.15 -15.55 -2.72
CA ASN A 141 -10.51 -15.93 -1.36
C ASN A 141 -9.51 -16.87 -0.66
N HIS A 142 -8.32 -17.07 -1.23
CA HIS A 142 -7.26 -17.89 -0.65
C HIS A 142 -6.14 -17.02 -0.08
N LEU A 143 -5.70 -17.31 1.14
CA LEU A 143 -4.56 -16.71 1.81
C LEU A 143 -3.62 -17.81 2.25
N VAL A 144 -2.35 -17.69 1.89
CA VAL A 144 -1.29 -18.60 2.34
C VAL A 144 -0.35 -17.83 3.23
N TYR A 145 -0.32 -18.16 4.50
CA TYR A 145 0.55 -17.58 5.49
C TYR A 145 1.88 -18.32 5.49
N ILE A 146 2.96 -17.60 5.28
CA ILE A 146 4.32 -18.13 5.34
C ILE A 146 4.95 -17.61 6.63
N PHE A 147 5.25 -18.53 7.51
CA PHE A 147 5.90 -18.25 8.77
C PHE A 147 7.42 -18.13 8.60
N LYS A 148 8.07 -17.42 9.49
CA LYS A 148 9.54 -17.30 9.50
C LYS A 148 10.26 -18.61 9.82
N ASP A 149 9.58 -19.56 10.47
CA ASP A 149 10.06 -20.91 10.73
C ASP A 149 9.90 -21.87 9.53
N GLY A 150 9.38 -21.37 8.41
CA GLY A 150 9.14 -22.15 7.20
C GLY A 150 7.79 -22.85 7.13
N ARG A 151 6.98 -22.84 8.20
CA ARG A 151 5.61 -23.37 8.15
C ARG A 151 4.76 -22.59 7.14
N ARG A 152 3.82 -23.32 6.54
CA ARG A 152 2.83 -22.74 5.64
C ARG A 152 1.44 -23.11 6.12
N GLU A 153 0.56 -22.14 6.25
CA GLU A 153 -0.84 -22.35 6.58
C GLU A 153 -1.74 -21.68 5.55
N GLU A 154 -2.71 -22.44 5.07
CA GLU A 154 -3.66 -22.00 4.08
C GLU A 154 -5.01 -21.73 4.73
N ARG A 155 -5.64 -20.63 4.34
CA ARG A 155 -6.98 -20.25 4.79
C ARG A 155 -7.82 -19.80 3.59
N VAL A 156 -9.05 -20.25 3.58
CA VAL A 156 -10.07 -19.81 2.63
C VAL A 156 -11.05 -18.94 3.39
N TRP A 157 -11.33 -17.76 2.87
CA TRP A 157 -12.32 -16.86 3.44
C TRP A 157 -13.53 -16.70 2.53
N GLN A 158 -14.69 -16.49 3.10
CA GLN A 158 -15.91 -16.26 2.34
C GLN A 158 -16.16 -14.78 2.21
N ASP A 159 -16.41 -14.36 0.97
CA ASP A 159 -16.82 -12.99 0.69
C ASP A 159 -18.30 -12.84 1.05
N ARG A 160 -18.61 -11.86 1.87
CA ARG A 160 -20.02 -11.47 2.04
C ARG A 160 -20.48 -10.89 0.73
N SER A 161 -21.39 -11.57 0.05
CA SER A 161 -22.01 -11.02 -1.15
C SER A 161 -22.76 -9.74 -0.78
N ARG A 162 -22.88 -8.79 -1.71
CA ARG A 162 -23.74 -7.61 -1.50
C ARG A 162 -25.16 -8.01 -1.09
N ARG A 163 -25.63 -9.15 -1.61
CA ARG A 163 -26.95 -9.71 -1.32
C ARG A 163 -27.07 -10.12 0.14
N ASP A 164 -26.03 -10.72 0.72
CA ASP A 164 -26.03 -11.19 2.10
C ASP A 164 -25.76 -10.07 3.12
N SER A 165 -25.22 -8.93 2.66
CA SER A 165 -24.99 -7.75 3.49
C SER A 165 -26.20 -6.80 3.54
N TRP A 166 -27.22 -7.04 2.74
CA TRP A 166 -28.44 -6.24 2.74
C TRP A 166 -29.43 -6.80 3.77
N THR A 167 -29.66 -6.03 4.83
CA THR A 167 -30.75 -6.32 5.77
C THR A 167 -32.09 -6.12 5.07
N ASP A 168 -33.14 -6.73 5.59
CA ASP A 168 -34.47 -6.58 4.99
C ASP A 168 -34.95 -5.11 5.04
N GLU A 169 -34.58 -4.36 6.08
CA GLU A 169 -34.80 -2.92 6.17
C GLU A 169 -34.12 -2.15 5.04
N MET A 170 -32.87 -2.49 4.71
CA MET A 170 -32.15 -1.85 3.58
C MET A 170 -32.80 -2.18 2.24
N LYS A 171 -33.36 -3.38 2.08
CA LYS A 171 -34.08 -3.78 0.86
C LYS A 171 -35.37 -2.99 0.73
N GLU A 172 -36.13 -2.80 1.83
CA GLU A 172 -37.36 -2.01 1.85
C GLU A 172 -37.09 -0.54 1.54
N GLN A 173 -36.10 0.06 2.17
CA GLN A 173 -35.70 1.45 1.90
C GLN A 173 -35.29 1.65 0.43
N ALA A 174 -34.53 0.72 -0.14
CA ALA A 174 -34.16 0.78 -1.55
C ALA A 174 -35.36 0.62 -2.49
N ALA A 175 -36.31 -0.26 -2.15
CA ALA A 175 -37.53 -0.44 -2.91
C ALA A 175 -38.41 0.80 -2.84
N GLU A 176 -38.55 1.42 -1.68
CA GLU A 176 -39.29 2.68 -1.51
C GLU A 176 -38.66 3.83 -2.29
N TYR A 177 -37.32 3.95 -2.25
CA TYR A 177 -36.61 4.95 -3.04
C TYR A 177 -36.80 4.74 -4.56
N ALA A 178 -36.78 3.49 -5.02
CA ALA A 178 -37.02 3.16 -6.42
C ALA A 178 -38.46 3.49 -6.87
N ARG A 179 -39.48 3.23 -6.01
CA ARG A 179 -40.88 3.60 -6.28
C ARG A 179 -41.06 5.12 -6.39
N LYS A 180 -40.43 5.89 -5.47
CA LYS A 180 -40.51 7.37 -5.50
C LYS A 180 -39.83 7.96 -6.74
N ARG A 181 -38.82 7.27 -7.28
CA ARG A 181 -38.09 7.72 -8.46
C ARG A 181 -38.80 7.37 -9.79
N GLY A 182 -39.62 6.31 -9.81
CA GLY A 182 -40.40 5.89 -10.96
C GLY A 182 -41.72 6.66 -11.14
N GLN A 183 -42.10 7.54 -10.18
CA GLN A 183 -43.30 8.39 -10.23
C GLN A 183 -43.00 9.83 -10.69
N LYS A 184 -41.80 10.12 -11.15
CA LYS A 184 -41.41 11.36 -11.83
C LYS A 184 -41.16 11.08 -13.31
#